data_c41f525a24c5eb8d2185452cbfcddba8
#
_entry.id   c41f525a24c5eb8d2185452cbfcddba8
#
_cell.length_a   1.000
_cell.length_b   1.000
_cell.length_c   1.000
_cell.angle_alpha   90.00
_cell.angle_beta   90.00
_cell.angle_gamma   90.00
#
_symmetry.space_group_name_H-M   'P 1'
#
loop_
_entity.id
_entity.type
_entity.pdbx_description
1 polymer ?
#
loop_
_entity_poly.entity_id
_entity_poly.type
_entity_poly.pdbx_seq_one_letter_code
_entity_poly.pdbx_strand_id
1 'polypeptide(L)'
;MKIRVALTALAVLVSAMGGLRARADAALLMEEPYAQFGAFNPTGHAAIYLNHVCAESPTRLRPCHVGEPGAVISRYHKIDGYDWLAIPLVPYLYAVERVEDVPTTADAELEGNLREQYRRNHLLAYAPDVPEGKKAGEAPRGEWTQLIGASYDRRIYGFQIQTTPEEDEQFMNKFNDSRNEGHFNLLFHNCADFSRTLLNVYYPHGVHRNYFVDLGITTPKQVARSLTKYADHHPELTFSTFMIPQVPGSIKRSHPIDGVMESVVKSKKYVLPLAVLTPEVAAGLVVAYLTDGRFKAPKDATVEIVPGEAVTKTADAIPGTVPATPETQPAPVTGTPSAAFPGSPEARRPLPVPATPQ
;
A
#
# COMPACT_ATOMS: atom_id res chain seq x y z
N MET A 1 56.13 12.09 -13.37
CA MET A 1 55.05 11.38 -14.15
C MET A 1 54.22 10.42 -13.29
N LYS A 2 54.81 9.68 -12.31
CA LYS A 2 54.08 8.72 -11.44
C LYS A 2 53.04 9.34 -10.49
N ILE A 3 53.27 10.58 -9.98
CA ILE A 3 52.35 11.26 -9.05
C ILE A 3 51.07 11.76 -9.73
N ARG A 4 51.15 12.18 -10.99
CA ARG A 4 49.96 12.65 -11.75
C ARG A 4 49.03 11.50 -12.12
N VAL A 5 49.53 10.29 -12.36
CA VAL A 5 48.74 9.10 -12.65
C VAL A 5 48.02 8.60 -11.39
N ALA A 6 48.65 8.71 -10.21
CA ALA A 6 48.03 8.31 -8.95
C ALA A 6 46.87 9.25 -8.52
N LEU A 7 47.02 10.57 -8.80
CA LEU A 7 45.96 11.56 -8.50
C LEU A 7 44.73 11.42 -9.44
N THR A 8 44.97 11.08 -10.72
CA THR A 8 43.86 10.81 -11.65
C THR A 8 43.12 9.52 -11.34
N ALA A 9 43.86 8.46 -10.92
CA ALA A 9 43.21 7.20 -10.51
C ALA A 9 42.41 7.37 -9.22
N LEU A 10 42.85 8.17 -8.27
CA LEU A 10 42.11 8.47 -7.04
C LEU A 10 40.87 9.31 -7.34
N ALA A 11 40.95 10.29 -8.23
CA ALA A 11 39.78 11.10 -8.64
C ALA A 11 38.71 10.28 -9.37
N VAL A 12 39.11 9.30 -10.20
CA VAL A 12 38.19 8.37 -10.87
C VAL A 12 37.55 7.40 -9.88
N LEU A 13 38.34 6.91 -8.90
CA LEU A 13 37.81 6.04 -7.83
C LEU A 13 36.80 6.77 -6.93
N VAL A 14 37.08 8.02 -6.55
CA VAL A 14 36.16 8.86 -5.77
C VAL A 14 34.91 9.20 -6.57
N SER A 15 35.03 9.41 -7.88
CA SER A 15 33.85 9.61 -8.76
C SER A 15 33.04 8.32 -8.96
N ALA A 16 33.68 7.14 -8.93
CA ALA A 16 32.97 5.86 -9.02
C ALA A 16 32.30 5.44 -7.69
N MET A 17 32.78 5.92 -6.55
CA MET A 17 32.13 5.73 -5.23
C MET A 17 31.00 6.74 -4.96
N GLY A 18 30.85 7.77 -5.82
CA GLY A 18 29.87 8.83 -5.67
C GLY A 18 28.46 8.53 -6.24
N GLY A 19 28.00 7.28 -6.28
CA GLY A 19 26.76 7.07 -6.99
C GLY A 19 25.96 5.80 -6.88
N LEU A 20 25.99 5.10 -5.76
CA LEU A 20 24.83 4.30 -5.37
C LEU A 20 23.98 5.16 -4.43
N ARG A 21 23.49 6.32 -4.92
CA ARG A 21 22.36 6.96 -4.29
C ARG A 21 21.22 5.96 -4.40
N ALA A 22 20.71 5.51 -3.27
CA ALA A 22 19.47 4.76 -3.24
C ALA A 22 18.45 5.58 -4.05
N ARG A 23 17.85 4.94 -5.02
CA ARG A 23 16.97 5.58 -5.98
C ARG A 23 15.66 5.88 -5.29
N ALA A 24 15.23 7.13 -5.31
CA ALA A 24 13.92 7.51 -4.84
C ALA A 24 12.85 7.09 -5.84
N ASP A 25 11.80 6.46 -5.37
CA ASP A 25 10.71 5.97 -6.20
C ASP A 25 9.37 6.14 -5.47
N ALA A 26 8.33 6.49 -6.23
CA ALA A 26 6.95 6.44 -5.81
C ALA A 26 6.23 5.31 -6.57
N ALA A 27 5.46 4.50 -5.88
CA ALA A 27 4.68 3.44 -6.51
C ALA A 27 3.19 3.55 -6.18
N LEU A 28 2.35 3.46 -7.20
CA LEU A 28 0.95 3.16 -7.01
C LEU A 28 0.81 1.69 -6.62
N LEU A 29 0.24 1.40 -5.48
CA LEU A 29 -0.21 0.07 -5.10
C LEU A 29 -1.68 -0.09 -5.53
N MET A 30 -1.91 -0.97 -6.48
CA MET A 30 -3.23 -1.36 -6.96
C MET A 30 -3.58 -2.72 -6.36
N GLU A 31 -4.56 -2.74 -5.48
CA GLU A 31 -4.86 -3.85 -4.59
C GLU A 31 -6.17 -4.53 -4.98
N GLU A 32 -6.13 -5.87 -5.10
CA GLU A 32 -7.28 -6.66 -5.50
C GLU A 32 -8.44 -6.60 -4.48
N PRO A 33 -9.69 -6.60 -4.93
CA PRO A 33 -10.85 -6.67 -4.05
C PRO A 33 -10.96 -8.06 -3.40
N TYR A 34 -11.41 -8.10 -2.14
CA TYR A 34 -11.51 -9.32 -1.36
C TYR A 34 -12.79 -9.40 -0.52
N ALA A 35 -13.12 -10.58 -0.05
CA ALA A 35 -14.25 -10.90 0.82
C ALA A 35 -15.60 -10.35 0.29
N GLN A 36 -16.54 -10.10 1.19
CA GLN A 36 -17.85 -9.54 0.84
C GLN A 36 -17.76 -8.08 0.38
N PHE A 37 -16.79 -7.33 0.88
CA PHE A 37 -16.56 -5.96 0.44
C PHE A 37 -16.19 -5.89 -1.05
N GLY A 38 -15.42 -6.85 -1.55
CA GLY A 38 -15.11 -6.97 -2.97
C GLY A 38 -16.33 -7.26 -3.87
N ALA A 39 -17.42 -7.80 -3.32
CA ALA A 39 -18.67 -7.97 -4.05
C ALA A 39 -19.43 -6.65 -4.27
N PHE A 40 -19.24 -5.66 -3.38
CA PHE A 40 -19.82 -4.32 -3.50
C PHE A 40 -18.86 -3.33 -4.15
N ASN A 41 -17.55 -3.52 -3.97
CA ASN A 41 -16.51 -2.69 -4.55
C ASN A 41 -15.52 -3.56 -5.36
N PRO A 42 -15.85 -3.91 -6.60
CA PRO A 42 -15.00 -4.73 -7.47
C PRO A 42 -13.75 -3.98 -7.94
N THR A 43 -13.65 -2.68 -7.65
CA THR A 43 -12.52 -1.85 -8.07
C THR A 43 -11.29 -1.98 -7.17
N GLY A 44 -11.41 -2.64 -6.01
CA GLY A 44 -10.32 -2.83 -5.07
C GLY A 44 -9.93 -1.55 -4.32
N HIS A 45 -8.65 -1.44 -3.94
CA HIS A 45 -8.10 -0.32 -3.21
C HIS A 45 -6.86 0.26 -3.92
N ALA A 46 -6.51 1.50 -3.60
CA ALA A 46 -5.31 2.17 -4.09
C ALA A 46 -4.58 2.87 -2.94
N ALA A 47 -3.27 2.73 -2.93
CA ALA A 47 -2.37 3.40 -2.00
C ALA A 47 -1.12 3.89 -2.74
N ILE A 48 -0.35 4.78 -2.13
CA ILE A 48 0.94 5.23 -2.65
C ILE A 48 2.03 4.77 -1.69
N TYR A 49 2.97 4.03 -2.22
CA TYR A 49 4.20 3.64 -1.55
C TYR A 49 5.33 4.59 -1.95
N LEU A 50 6.10 5.05 -0.98
CA LEU A 50 7.27 5.91 -1.14
C LEU A 50 8.44 5.25 -0.40
N ASN A 51 9.51 4.93 -1.12
CA ASN A 51 10.64 4.19 -0.54
C ASN A 51 11.62 5.07 0.25
N HIS A 52 11.59 6.39 0.07
CA HIS A 52 12.44 7.35 0.77
C HIS A 52 11.69 8.26 1.76
N VAL A 53 10.36 8.12 1.81
CA VAL A 53 9.50 8.83 2.76
C VAL A 53 8.97 7.84 3.78
N CYS A 54 9.21 8.11 5.04
CA CYS A 54 8.82 7.29 6.17
C CYS A 54 7.76 7.98 7.04
N ALA A 55 6.96 7.19 7.72
CA ALA A 55 6.03 7.69 8.71
C ALA A 55 6.78 8.01 10.03
N GLU A 56 6.80 9.27 10.43
CA GLU A 56 7.19 9.68 11.79
C GLU A 56 6.07 9.30 12.78
N SER A 57 4.83 9.46 12.32
CA SER A 57 3.60 8.97 12.92
C SER A 57 2.61 8.68 11.80
N PRO A 58 1.47 8.02 12.04
CA PRO A 58 0.45 7.82 11.01
C PRO A 58 -0.08 9.10 10.33
N THR A 59 0.17 10.28 10.91
CA THR A 59 -0.26 11.58 10.36
C THR A 59 0.88 12.53 10.05
N ARG A 60 2.14 12.06 10.11
CA ARG A 60 3.31 12.89 9.86
C ARG A 60 4.40 12.12 9.12
N LEU A 61 4.99 12.75 8.13
CA LEU A 61 6.03 12.20 7.27
C LEU A 61 7.41 12.78 7.61
N ARG A 62 8.45 11.98 7.39
CA ARG A 62 9.86 12.37 7.46
C ARG A 62 10.68 11.65 6.39
N PRO A 63 11.90 12.11 6.08
CA PRO A 63 12.83 11.31 5.31
C PRO A 63 13.15 9.99 6.03
N CYS A 64 13.29 8.91 5.28
CA CYS A 64 13.71 7.63 5.85
C CYS A 64 15.17 7.67 6.31
N HIS A 65 15.48 6.96 7.39
CA HIS A 65 16.85 6.62 7.72
C HIS A 65 17.35 5.49 6.82
N VAL A 66 18.67 5.31 6.79
CA VAL A 66 19.30 4.23 6.00
C VAL A 66 18.78 2.86 6.48
N GLY A 67 18.25 2.07 5.55
CA GLY A 67 17.69 0.74 5.81
C GLY A 67 16.20 0.72 6.16
N GLU A 68 15.52 1.87 6.25
CA GLU A 68 14.06 1.88 6.39
C GLU A 68 13.39 1.68 5.02
N PRO A 69 12.38 0.81 4.94
CA PRO A 69 11.78 0.44 3.66
C PRO A 69 10.75 1.45 3.13
N GLY A 70 10.54 2.59 3.81
CA GLY A 70 9.56 3.59 3.41
C GLY A 70 8.18 3.39 4.01
N ALA A 71 7.21 4.16 3.50
CA ALA A 71 5.84 4.15 4.01
C ALA A 71 4.80 4.09 2.87
N VAL A 72 3.63 3.59 3.21
CA VAL A 72 2.45 3.59 2.36
C VAL A 72 1.44 4.59 2.90
N ILE A 73 0.93 5.44 2.01
CA ILE A 73 -0.04 6.49 2.33
C ILE A 73 -1.32 6.19 1.56
N SER A 74 -2.45 6.16 2.25
CA SER A 74 -3.76 5.99 1.62
C SER A 74 -4.87 6.68 2.39
N ARG A 75 -5.98 6.85 1.70
CA ARG A 75 -7.23 7.38 2.23
C ARG A 75 -8.19 6.24 2.55
N TYR A 76 -8.77 6.30 3.74
CA TYR A 76 -9.71 5.32 4.24
C TYR A 76 -11.03 5.98 4.67
N HIS A 77 -12.09 5.16 4.79
CA HIS A 77 -13.36 5.65 5.28
C HIS A 77 -13.41 5.56 6.81
N LYS A 78 -13.65 6.70 7.48
CA LYS A 78 -13.94 6.79 8.91
C LYS A 78 -12.85 6.21 9.83
N ILE A 79 -11.62 6.66 9.68
CA ILE A 79 -10.57 6.39 10.66
C ILE A 79 -10.37 7.65 11.49
N ASP A 80 -11.08 7.74 12.59
CA ASP A 80 -11.02 8.78 13.61
C ASP A 80 -10.97 10.24 13.07
N GLY A 81 -11.64 10.48 11.95
CA GLY A 81 -11.72 11.80 11.31
C GLY A 81 -10.56 12.18 10.40
N TYR A 82 -9.51 11.37 10.31
CA TYR A 82 -8.38 11.62 9.43
C TYR A 82 -8.71 11.33 7.97
N ASP A 83 -8.20 12.18 7.06
CA ASP A 83 -8.34 12.02 5.61
C ASP A 83 -7.40 10.95 5.05
N TRP A 84 -6.17 10.88 5.59
CA TRP A 84 -5.16 9.93 5.17
C TRP A 84 -4.33 9.45 6.37
N LEU A 85 -3.76 8.26 6.24
CA LEU A 85 -2.79 7.71 7.17
C LEU A 85 -1.58 7.15 6.42
N ALA A 86 -0.40 7.33 7.03
CA ALA A 86 0.86 6.78 6.58
C ALA A 86 1.27 5.63 7.51
N ILE A 87 1.50 4.46 6.93
CA ILE A 87 1.90 3.25 7.66
C ILE A 87 3.25 2.79 7.10
N PRO A 88 4.23 2.39 7.93
CA PRO A 88 5.46 1.79 7.44
C PRO A 88 5.17 0.58 6.54
N LEU A 89 5.99 0.37 5.51
CA LEU A 89 5.71 -0.61 4.46
C LEU A 89 5.47 -2.04 4.99
N VAL A 90 6.34 -2.53 5.86
CA VAL A 90 6.25 -3.92 6.36
C VAL A 90 4.97 -4.15 7.18
N PRO A 91 4.63 -3.31 8.15
CA PRO A 91 3.33 -3.39 8.82
C PRO A 91 2.13 -3.23 7.89
N TYR A 92 2.21 -2.32 6.90
CA TYR A 92 1.14 -2.17 5.91
C TYR A 92 0.86 -3.50 5.19
N LEU A 93 1.92 -4.19 4.78
CA LEU A 93 1.78 -5.45 4.04
C LEU A 93 1.43 -6.64 4.95
N TYR A 94 2.02 -6.72 6.15
CA TYR A 94 2.05 -7.96 6.93
C TYR A 94 1.66 -7.80 8.42
N ALA A 95 1.32 -6.61 8.89
CA ALA A 95 0.99 -6.32 10.30
C ALA A 95 2.06 -6.79 11.31
N VAL A 96 3.33 -6.83 10.88
CA VAL A 96 4.52 -7.14 11.69
C VAL A 96 5.55 -6.03 11.54
N GLU A 97 6.49 -5.92 12.49
CA GLU A 97 7.50 -4.85 12.48
C GLU A 97 8.63 -5.12 11.48
N ARG A 98 9.00 -6.36 11.30
CA ARG A 98 10.20 -6.76 10.54
C ARG A 98 9.86 -7.83 9.50
N VAL A 99 10.63 -7.84 8.43
CA VAL A 99 10.46 -8.79 7.32
C VAL A 99 10.64 -10.24 7.79
N GLU A 100 11.55 -10.47 8.74
CA GLU A 100 11.83 -11.79 9.29
C GLU A 100 10.66 -12.39 10.06
N ASP A 101 9.73 -11.55 10.54
CA ASP A 101 8.56 -11.97 11.30
C ASP A 101 7.36 -12.28 10.38
N VAL A 102 7.51 -12.12 9.06
CA VAL A 102 6.44 -12.40 8.08
C VAL A 102 6.14 -13.89 8.04
N PRO A 103 4.90 -14.32 8.35
CA PRO A 103 4.56 -15.73 8.32
C PRO A 103 4.52 -16.28 6.89
N THR A 104 4.99 -17.50 6.71
CA THR A 104 4.95 -18.20 5.41
C THR A 104 3.54 -18.64 4.99
N THR A 105 2.64 -18.80 5.97
CA THR A 105 1.24 -19.13 5.77
C THR A 105 0.38 -18.39 6.80
N ALA A 106 -0.85 -18.07 6.43
CA ALA A 106 -1.79 -17.38 7.33
C ALA A 106 -3.20 -17.95 7.22
N ASP A 107 -3.90 -17.91 8.34
CA ASP A 107 -5.34 -18.08 8.45
C ASP A 107 -5.96 -16.80 9.07
N ALA A 108 -7.28 -16.77 9.18
CA ALA A 108 -8.00 -15.62 9.70
C ALA A 108 -7.72 -15.34 11.18
N GLU A 109 -7.34 -16.36 11.96
CA GLU A 109 -7.00 -16.20 13.38
C GLU A 109 -5.64 -15.53 13.53
N LEU A 110 -4.62 -16.03 12.83
CA LEU A 110 -3.27 -15.44 12.84
C LEU A 110 -3.31 -14.00 12.33
N GLU A 111 -4.00 -13.77 11.20
CA GLU A 111 -4.18 -12.43 10.64
C GLU A 111 -4.81 -11.46 11.66
N GLY A 112 -5.92 -11.89 12.29
CA GLY A 112 -6.61 -11.09 13.29
C GLY A 112 -5.73 -10.77 14.50
N ASN A 113 -4.97 -11.74 14.99
CA ASN A 113 -4.04 -11.59 16.11
C ASN A 113 -2.90 -10.60 15.79
N LEU A 114 -2.27 -10.72 14.61
CA LEU A 114 -1.19 -9.80 14.19
C LEU A 114 -1.70 -8.38 14.03
N ARG A 115 -2.87 -8.18 13.41
CA ARG A 115 -3.50 -6.87 13.28
C ARG A 115 -3.82 -6.25 14.63
N GLU A 116 -4.43 -7.02 15.54
CA GLU A 116 -4.77 -6.51 16.87
C GLU A 116 -3.51 -6.18 17.70
N GLN A 117 -2.48 -7.01 17.61
CA GLN A 117 -1.21 -6.73 18.27
C GLN A 117 -0.58 -5.42 17.75
N TYR A 118 -0.51 -5.24 16.45
CA TYR A 118 0.04 -4.00 15.86
C TYR A 118 -0.83 -2.79 16.21
N ARG A 119 -2.16 -2.92 16.16
CA ARG A 119 -3.09 -1.87 16.58
C ARG A 119 -2.84 -1.40 18.00
N ARG A 120 -2.71 -2.34 18.92
CA ARG A 120 -2.46 -2.02 20.36
C ARG A 120 -1.13 -1.31 20.56
N ASN A 121 -0.12 -1.68 19.81
CA ASN A 121 1.21 -1.11 19.97
C ASN A 121 1.34 0.28 19.30
N HIS A 122 0.64 0.53 18.19
CA HIS A 122 0.94 1.70 17.34
C HIS A 122 -0.27 2.52 16.92
N LEU A 123 -1.49 1.96 16.94
CA LEU A 123 -2.65 2.60 16.33
C LEU A 123 -3.79 2.91 17.31
N LEU A 124 -3.60 2.78 18.62
CA LEU A 124 -4.67 3.07 19.60
C LEU A 124 -5.18 4.51 19.52
N ALA A 125 -4.34 5.47 19.14
CA ALA A 125 -4.76 6.86 18.95
C ALA A 125 -5.66 7.06 17.73
N TYR A 126 -5.63 6.14 16.75
CA TYR A 126 -6.34 6.22 15.47
C TYR A 126 -7.46 5.17 15.34
N ALA A 127 -7.37 4.10 16.10
CA ALA A 127 -8.36 3.04 16.20
C ALA A 127 -8.51 2.63 17.67
N PRO A 128 -9.05 3.51 18.54
CA PRO A 128 -9.17 3.27 19.97
C PRO A 128 -10.12 2.11 20.27
N ASP A 129 -9.98 1.52 21.44
CA ASP A 129 -10.92 0.51 21.91
C ASP A 129 -12.33 1.10 22.02
N VAL A 130 -13.33 0.26 21.83
CA VAL A 130 -14.74 0.64 22.04
C VAL A 130 -14.93 1.07 23.50
N PRO A 131 -15.33 2.32 23.77
CA PRO A 131 -15.30 2.87 25.14
C PRO A 131 -16.40 2.28 26.04
N GLU A 132 -17.57 1.95 25.49
CA GLU A 132 -18.75 1.55 26.28
C GLU A 132 -19.58 0.46 25.59
N GLY A 133 -20.41 -0.25 26.35
CA GLY A 133 -21.37 -1.25 25.88
C GLY A 133 -20.84 -2.69 25.95
N LYS A 134 -21.55 -3.59 25.25
CA LYS A 134 -21.24 -5.04 25.26
C LYS A 134 -19.87 -5.38 24.67
N LYS A 135 -19.26 -4.45 23.95
CA LYS A 135 -17.97 -4.59 23.25
C LYS A 135 -16.89 -3.65 23.80
N ALA A 136 -17.10 -3.13 25.00
CA ALA A 136 -16.11 -2.28 25.66
C ALA A 136 -14.75 -3.00 25.76
N GLY A 137 -13.67 -2.31 25.38
CA GLY A 137 -12.32 -2.86 25.35
C GLY A 137 -11.98 -3.73 24.13
N GLU A 138 -12.95 -4.00 23.23
CA GLU A 138 -12.65 -4.62 21.93
C GLU A 138 -12.18 -3.58 20.90
N ALA A 139 -11.51 -4.07 19.84
CA ALA A 139 -11.18 -3.24 18.67
C ALA A 139 -12.46 -2.65 18.04
N PRO A 140 -12.41 -1.41 17.53
CA PRO A 140 -13.55 -0.81 16.84
C PRO A 140 -13.88 -1.59 15.56
N ARG A 141 -15.15 -1.57 15.18
CA ARG A 141 -15.53 -2.03 13.84
C ARG A 141 -15.18 -0.96 12.83
N GLY A 142 -14.65 -1.33 11.67
CA GLY A 142 -14.39 -0.38 10.61
C GLY A 142 -13.21 -0.73 9.73
N GLU A 143 -12.80 0.22 8.92
CA GLU A 143 -11.77 0.04 7.89
C GLU A 143 -10.33 0.10 8.44
N TRP A 144 -10.14 0.27 9.73
CA TRP A 144 -8.80 0.28 10.33
C TRP A 144 -8.01 -1.01 10.04
N THR A 145 -8.71 -2.15 9.87
CA THR A 145 -8.08 -3.42 9.47
C THR A 145 -7.43 -3.36 8.10
N GLN A 146 -7.82 -2.41 7.24
CA GLN A 146 -7.20 -2.21 5.94
C GLN A 146 -5.91 -1.40 6.00
N LEU A 147 -5.59 -0.80 7.15
CA LEU A 147 -4.35 -0.04 7.36
C LEU A 147 -3.10 -0.93 7.38
N ILE A 148 -3.26 -2.20 7.78
CA ILE A 148 -2.17 -3.13 8.05
C ILE A 148 -2.52 -4.54 7.59
N GLY A 149 -1.51 -5.32 7.20
CA GLY A 149 -1.70 -6.70 6.81
C GLY A 149 -2.39 -6.89 5.44
N ALA A 150 -2.24 -5.94 4.52
CA ALA A 150 -2.94 -5.97 3.23
C ALA A 150 -2.67 -7.25 2.42
N SER A 151 -1.47 -7.83 2.52
CA SER A 151 -1.09 -9.04 1.76
C SER A 151 -1.72 -10.34 2.29
N TYR A 152 -2.35 -10.33 3.46
CA TYR A 152 -3.13 -11.49 3.91
C TYR A 152 -4.41 -11.66 3.11
N ASP A 153 -5.06 -10.55 2.80
CA ASP A 153 -6.37 -10.54 2.14
C ASP A 153 -6.28 -10.52 0.62
N ARG A 154 -5.20 -9.92 0.06
CA ARG A 154 -5.19 -9.57 -1.36
C ARG A 154 -3.81 -9.59 -1.99
N ARG A 155 -3.80 -9.78 -3.31
CA ARG A 155 -2.65 -9.53 -4.17
C ARG A 155 -2.55 -8.04 -4.45
N ILE A 156 -1.32 -7.52 -4.52
CA ILE A 156 -1.03 -6.12 -4.75
C ILE A 156 -0.12 -5.98 -5.97
N TYR A 157 -0.44 -5.07 -6.87
CA TYR A 157 0.40 -4.72 -8.01
C TYR A 157 0.98 -3.33 -7.79
N GLY A 158 2.30 -3.21 -7.86
CA GLY A 158 3.01 -1.94 -7.80
C GLY A 158 3.34 -1.41 -9.19
N PHE A 159 3.07 -0.13 -9.41
CA PHE A 159 3.45 0.63 -10.60
C PHE A 159 4.39 1.73 -10.14
N GLN A 160 5.68 1.46 -10.25
CA GLN A 160 6.75 2.27 -9.66
C GLN A 160 7.34 3.20 -10.71
N ILE A 161 7.54 4.45 -10.34
CA ILE A 161 8.14 5.48 -11.17
C ILE A 161 9.15 6.27 -10.33
N GLN A 162 10.26 6.67 -10.97
CA GLN A 162 11.35 7.35 -10.31
C GLN A 162 10.92 8.73 -9.81
N THR A 163 11.33 9.08 -8.57
CA THR A 163 11.26 10.42 -7.99
C THR A 163 12.67 10.95 -7.69
N THR A 164 12.73 12.19 -7.19
CA THR A 164 13.97 12.79 -6.67
C THR A 164 13.82 13.10 -5.18
N PRO A 165 14.92 13.17 -4.42
CA PRO A 165 14.87 13.57 -3.01
C PRO A 165 14.24 14.95 -2.79
N GLU A 166 14.43 15.86 -3.74
CA GLU A 166 13.87 17.22 -3.71
C GLU A 166 12.34 17.21 -3.89
N GLU A 167 11.83 16.33 -4.75
CA GLU A 167 10.39 16.10 -4.92
C GLU A 167 9.78 15.44 -3.67
N ASP A 168 10.47 14.48 -3.08
CA ASP A 168 10.04 13.85 -1.83
C ASP A 168 9.98 14.87 -0.68
N GLU A 169 10.95 15.78 -0.56
CA GLU A 169 10.95 16.85 0.43
C GLU A 169 9.76 17.81 0.22
N GLN A 170 9.53 18.24 -1.01
CA GLN A 170 8.37 19.08 -1.35
C GLN A 170 7.04 18.40 -1.03
N PHE A 171 6.95 17.11 -1.33
CA PHE A 171 5.80 16.28 -1.02
C PHE A 171 5.56 16.22 0.50
N MET A 172 6.59 15.88 1.29
CA MET A 172 6.49 15.79 2.75
C MET A 172 6.07 17.13 3.38
N ASN A 173 6.68 18.25 2.95
CA ASN A 173 6.35 19.56 3.46
C ASN A 173 4.88 19.88 3.19
N LYS A 174 4.41 19.68 1.96
CA LYS A 174 3.01 19.90 1.58
C LYS A 174 2.04 19.05 2.41
N PHE A 175 2.42 17.80 2.71
CA PHE A 175 1.57 16.89 3.49
C PHE A 175 1.57 17.24 4.97
N ASN A 176 2.72 17.51 5.56
CA ASN A 176 2.84 17.87 6.97
C ASN A 176 2.18 19.22 7.30
N ASP A 177 2.14 20.15 6.32
CA ASP A 177 1.49 21.46 6.48
C ASP A 177 -0.01 21.41 6.18
N SER A 178 -0.51 20.33 5.57
CA SER A 178 -1.92 20.19 5.25
C SER A 178 -2.75 19.81 6.47
N ARG A 179 -4.00 20.28 6.51
CA ARG A 179 -4.97 19.71 7.44
C ARG A 179 -5.30 18.30 6.98
N ASN A 180 -5.05 17.31 7.85
CA ASN A 180 -5.41 15.93 7.61
C ASN A 180 -6.88 15.70 7.98
N GLU A 181 -7.75 16.51 7.41
CA GLU A 181 -9.19 16.46 7.60
C GLU A 181 -9.84 16.25 6.25
N GLY A 182 -10.61 15.21 6.10
CA GLY A 182 -11.26 14.92 4.83
C GLY A 182 -12.54 14.11 5.01
N HIS A 183 -13.37 14.19 3.98
CA HIS A 183 -14.60 13.41 3.91
C HIS A 183 -14.48 12.39 2.80
N PHE A 184 -14.23 11.14 3.18
CA PHE A 184 -14.28 10.03 2.23
C PHE A 184 -15.64 10.00 1.53
N ASN A 185 -15.59 9.96 0.20
CA ASN A 185 -16.77 9.76 -0.64
C ASN A 185 -16.40 8.72 -1.71
N LEU A 186 -17.14 7.63 -1.76
CA LEU A 186 -16.88 6.50 -2.66
C LEU A 186 -16.75 6.90 -4.13
N LEU A 187 -17.46 7.95 -4.56
CA LEU A 187 -17.52 8.36 -5.96
C LEU A 187 -16.40 9.35 -6.35
N PHE A 188 -16.14 10.38 -5.51
CA PHE A 188 -15.31 11.51 -5.93
C PHE A 188 -14.14 11.85 -4.97
N HIS A 189 -14.10 11.23 -3.78
CA HIS A 189 -13.04 11.41 -2.79
C HIS A 189 -12.64 10.06 -2.18
N ASN A 190 -12.42 9.09 -3.04
CA ASN A 190 -12.02 7.74 -2.65
C ASN A 190 -10.47 7.58 -2.61
N CYS A 191 -10.00 6.38 -2.27
CA CYS A 191 -8.57 6.04 -2.22
C CYS A 191 -7.86 6.26 -3.57
N ALA A 192 -8.50 5.93 -4.69
CA ALA A 192 -7.90 6.09 -6.01
C ALA A 192 -7.81 7.57 -6.43
N ASP A 193 -8.81 8.40 -6.09
CA ASP A 193 -8.75 9.84 -6.33
C ASP A 193 -7.66 10.51 -5.48
N PHE A 194 -7.48 10.06 -4.25
CA PHE A 194 -6.39 10.47 -3.39
C PHE A 194 -5.04 10.09 -4.00
N SER A 195 -4.85 8.83 -4.39
CA SER A 195 -3.62 8.35 -5.05
C SER A 195 -3.30 9.13 -6.33
N ARG A 196 -4.33 9.44 -7.15
CA ARG A 196 -4.19 10.31 -8.31
C ARG A 196 -3.67 11.70 -7.93
N THR A 197 -4.21 12.28 -6.85
CA THR A 197 -3.80 13.60 -6.38
C THR A 197 -2.35 13.59 -5.91
N LEU A 198 -1.91 12.52 -5.20
CA LEU A 198 -0.53 12.37 -4.76
C LEU A 198 0.43 12.23 -5.94
N LEU A 199 0.12 11.36 -6.90
CA LEU A 199 0.94 11.18 -8.09
C LEU A 199 1.07 12.47 -8.91
N ASN A 200 0.02 13.29 -8.95
CA ASN A 200 0.08 14.59 -9.63
C ASN A 200 0.88 15.68 -8.87
N VAL A 201 1.31 15.41 -7.63
CA VAL A 201 2.31 16.27 -6.95
C VAL A 201 3.68 16.04 -7.56
N TYR A 202 4.04 14.77 -7.82
CA TYR A 202 5.29 14.38 -8.47
C TYR A 202 5.27 14.64 -9.99
N TYR A 203 4.17 14.27 -10.62
CA TYR A 203 4.00 14.29 -12.08
C TYR A 203 2.78 15.15 -12.45
N PRO A 204 2.94 16.48 -12.53
CA PRO A 204 1.83 17.37 -12.81
C PRO A 204 1.08 16.97 -14.09
N HIS A 205 -0.22 16.76 -13.94
CA HIS A 205 -1.08 16.27 -15.04
C HIS A 205 -0.74 14.87 -15.56
N GLY A 206 0.06 14.06 -14.87
CA GLY A 206 0.41 12.69 -15.28
C GLY A 206 -0.77 11.72 -15.17
N VAL A 207 -1.63 11.91 -14.18
CA VAL A 207 -2.77 11.01 -13.94
C VAL A 207 -4.08 11.76 -14.06
N HIS A 208 -4.92 11.34 -15.03
CA HIS A 208 -6.18 11.98 -15.36
C HIS A 208 -7.39 11.14 -14.95
N ARG A 209 -8.55 11.81 -14.74
CA ARG A 209 -9.86 11.15 -14.64
C ARG A 209 -10.33 10.73 -16.02
N ASN A 210 -10.96 9.55 -16.10
CA ASN A 210 -11.65 9.12 -17.31
C ASN A 210 -13.17 9.28 -17.13
N TYR A 211 -13.75 10.20 -17.87
CA TYR A 211 -15.17 10.49 -17.77
C TYR A 211 -16.05 9.51 -18.56
N PHE A 212 -15.47 8.78 -19.52
CA PHE A 212 -16.23 7.88 -20.38
C PHE A 212 -16.32 6.47 -19.81
N VAL A 213 -15.20 5.90 -19.37
CA VAL A 213 -15.11 4.49 -18.95
C VAL A 213 -15.57 4.28 -17.51
N ASP A 214 -15.27 5.22 -16.62
CA ASP A 214 -15.60 5.11 -15.19
C ASP A 214 -16.58 6.21 -14.74
N LEU A 215 -17.31 6.86 -15.66
CA LEU A 215 -18.28 7.91 -15.37
C LEU A 215 -17.75 9.07 -14.51
N GLY A 216 -16.45 9.36 -14.65
CA GLY A 216 -15.77 10.36 -13.82
C GLY A 216 -15.38 9.88 -12.42
N ILE A 217 -15.70 8.64 -12.05
CA ILE A 217 -15.23 8.00 -10.82
C ILE A 217 -13.78 7.57 -11.04
N THR A 218 -12.89 7.96 -10.14
CA THR A 218 -11.50 7.49 -10.19
C THR A 218 -11.43 6.08 -9.60
N THR A 219 -10.87 5.13 -10.36
CA THR A 219 -10.65 3.75 -9.91
C THR A 219 -9.15 3.42 -9.84
N PRO A 220 -8.71 2.48 -8.99
CA PRO A 220 -7.32 2.06 -8.93
C PRO A 220 -6.77 1.64 -10.31
N LYS A 221 -7.58 0.92 -11.08
CA LYS A 221 -7.25 0.48 -12.43
C LYS A 221 -7.02 1.63 -13.41
N GLN A 222 -7.85 2.69 -13.31
CA GLN A 222 -7.70 3.89 -14.11
C GLN A 222 -6.42 4.66 -13.76
N VAL A 223 -6.09 4.78 -12.47
CA VAL A 223 -4.87 5.44 -12.02
C VAL A 223 -3.65 4.70 -12.56
N ALA A 224 -3.61 3.37 -12.40
CA ALA A 224 -2.54 2.51 -12.92
C ALA A 224 -2.36 2.68 -14.44
N ARG A 225 -3.46 2.63 -15.20
CA ARG A 225 -3.44 2.83 -16.65
C ARG A 225 -2.92 4.20 -17.05
N SER A 226 -3.37 5.25 -16.37
CA SER A 226 -2.95 6.62 -16.65
C SER A 226 -1.47 6.81 -16.36
N LEU A 227 -0.98 6.25 -15.23
CA LEU A 227 0.44 6.29 -14.85
C LEU A 227 1.32 5.52 -15.86
N THR A 228 0.89 4.32 -16.29
CA THR A 228 1.60 3.55 -17.33
C THR A 228 1.70 4.33 -18.64
N LYS A 229 0.59 4.92 -19.09
CA LYS A 229 0.61 5.77 -20.29
C LYS A 229 1.52 6.98 -20.15
N TYR A 230 1.54 7.60 -18.98
CA TYR A 230 2.43 8.72 -18.71
C TYR A 230 3.90 8.29 -18.83
N ALA A 231 4.26 7.18 -18.21
CA ALA A 231 5.61 6.61 -18.30
C ALA A 231 6.00 6.26 -19.74
N ASP A 232 5.09 5.70 -20.54
CA ASP A 232 5.33 5.40 -21.96
C ASP A 232 5.68 6.65 -22.80
N HIS A 233 5.19 7.83 -22.41
CA HIS A 233 5.47 9.10 -23.06
C HIS A 233 6.68 9.84 -22.46
N HIS A 234 7.22 9.35 -21.34
CA HIS A 234 8.34 9.90 -20.60
C HIS A 234 9.44 8.85 -20.39
N PRO A 235 10.12 8.42 -21.46
CA PRO A 235 11.14 7.36 -21.39
C PRO A 235 12.37 7.73 -20.56
N GLU A 236 12.53 9.01 -20.21
CA GLU A 236 13.54 9.50 -19.29
C GLU A 236 13.25 9.07 -17.84
N LEU A 237 11.99 8.81 -17.51
CA LEU A 237 11.59 8.29 -16.20
C LEU A 237 11.72 6.77 -16.23
N THR A 238 12.38 6.23 -15.22
CA THR A 238 12.40 4.78 -15.09
C THR A 238 11.08 4.31 -14.50
N PHE A 239 10.42 3.44 -15.24
CA PHE A 239 9.16 2.81 -14.82
C PHE A 239 9.36 1.31 -14.69
N SER A 240 8.82 0.74 -13.62
CA SER A 240 8.83 -0.70 -13.37
C SER A 240 7.53 -1.15 -12.72
N THR A 241 7.28 -2.46 -12.79
CA THR A 241 6.11 -3.06 -12.16
C THR A 241 6.52 -4.25 -11.32
N PHE A 242 5.91 -4.37 -10.14
CA PHE A 242 6.10 -5.52 -9.25
C PHE A 242 4.76 -6.06 -8.76
N MET A 243 4.79 -7.24 -8.18
CA MET A 243 3.61 -7.88 -7.63
C MET A 243 3.94 -8.52 -6.28
N ILE A 244 3.19 -8.13 -5.25
CA ILE A 244 3.25 -8.74 -3.93
C ILE A 244 2.15 -9.81 -3.87
N PRO A 245 2.50 -11.08 -3.70
CA PRO A 245 1.53 -12.16 -3.65
C PRO A 245 0.72 -12.10 -2.36
N GLN A 246 -0.54 -12.52 -2.41
CA GLN A 246 -1.28 -12.81 -1.20
C GLN A 246 -0.59 -13.94 -0.44
N VAL A 247 -0.40 -13.77 0.87
CA VAL A 247 0.20 -14.80 1.74
C VAL A 247 -0.55 -16.12 1.59
N PRO A 248 0.15 -17.25 1.40
CA PRO A 248 -0.49 -18.57 1.33
C PRO A 248 -1.25 -18.89 2.61
N GLY A 249 -2.30 -19.73 2.50
CA GLY A 249 -3.05 -20.20 3.66
C GLY A 249 -4.52 -20.44 3.38
N SER A 250 -5.33 -20.43 4.43
CA SER A 250 -6.77 -20.69 4.34
C SER A 250 -7.62 -19.46 4.03
N ILE A 251 -7.05 -18.26 4.05
CA ILE A 251 -7.75 -17.02 3.70
C ILE A 251 -8.15 -17.07 2.23
N LYS A 252 -9.40 -16.75 1.95
CA LYS A 252 -9.95 -16.77 0.59
C LYS A 252 -9.13 -15.87 -0.33
N ARG A 253 -8.83 -16.35 -1.55
CA ARG A 253 -8.12 -15.57 -2.55
C ARG A 253 -8.89 -14.35 -3.00
N SER A 254 -8.18 -13.24 -3.20
CA SER A 254 -8.69 -12.02 -3.80
C SER A 254 -9.13 -12.23 -5.25
N HIS A 255 -9.85 -11.28 -5.79
CA HIS A 255 -10.38 -11.30 -7.15
C HIS A 255 -9.65 -10.25 -8.02
N PRO A 256 -9.53 -10.49 -9.33
CA PRO A 256 -8.99 -9.48 -10.24
C PRO A 256 -9.78 -8.17 -10.16
N ILE A 257 -9.04 -7.05 -10.29
CA ILE A 257 -9.61 -5.71 -10.25
C ILE A 257 -10.39 -5.43 -11.52
N ASP A 258 -11.64 -5.02 -11.37
CA ASP A 258 -12.49 -4.52 -12.45
C ASP A 258 -12.65 -2.99 -12.37
N GLY A 259 -12.75 -2.31 -13.51
CA GLY A 259 -13.23 -0.93 -13.58
C GLY A 259 -14.76 -0.88 -13.37
N VAL A 260 -15.32 0.32 -13.18
CA VAL A 260 -16.76 0.49 -12.95
C VAL A 260 -17.56 -0.08 -14.12
N MET A 261 -17.26 0.34 -15.35
CA MET A 261 -17.95 -0.13 -16.55
C MET A 261 -17.70 -1.61 -16.83
N GLU A 262 -16.49 -2.07 -16.59
CA GLU A 262 -16.11 -3.48 -16.74
C GLU A 262 -16.95 -4.37 -15.83
N SER A 263 -17.16 -3.97 -14.58
CA SER A 263 -17.99 -4.72 -13.63
C SER A 263 -19.46 -4.78 -14.06
N VAL A 264 -19.98 -3.70 -14.66
CA VAL A 264 -21.33 -3.67 -15.22
C VAL A 264 -21.44 -4.58 -16.45
N VAL A 265 -20.51 -4.46 -17.40
CA VAL A 265 -20.50 -5.25 -18.65
C VAL A 265 -20.31 -6.74 -18.38
N LYS A 266 -19.48 -7.11 -17.40
CA LYS A 266 -19.26 -8.51 -17.00
C LYS A 266 -20.43 -9.11 -16.21
N SER A 267 -21.25 -8.29 -15.59
CA SER A 267 -22.38 -8.74 -14.76
C SER A 267 -23.64 -8.98 -15.58
N LYS A 268 -24.01 -10.25 -15.77
CA LYS A 268 -25.28 -10.61 -16.42
C LYS A 268 -26.50 -9.94 -15.75
N LYS A 269 -26.42 -9.69 -14.43
CA LYS A 269 -27.48 -9.05 -13.66
C LYS A 269 -27.75 -7.61 -14.12
N TYR A 270 -26.71 -6.90 -14.56
CA TYR A 270 -26.83 -5.50 -14.99
C TYR A 270 -26.89 -5.37 -16.51
N VAL A 271 -26.06 -6.12 -17.25
CA VAL A 271 -25.95 -5.96 -18.71
C VAL A 271 -27.22 -6.46 -19.43
N LEU A 272 -27.86 -7.55 -18.97
CA LEU A 272 -29.06 -8.08 -19.63
C LEU A 272 -30.25 -7.14 -19.55
N PRO A 273 -30.67 -6.61 -18.39
CA PRO A 273 -31.75 -5.60 -18.33
C PRO A 273 -31.38 -4.36 -19.15
N LEU A 274 -30.13 -3.91 -19.10
CA LEU A 274 -29.68 -2.74 -19.85
C LEU A 274 -29.76 -2.98 -21.36
N ALA A 275 -29.36 -4.16 -21.83
CA ALA A 275 -29.44 -4.53 -23.26
C ALA A 275 -30.89 -4.64 -23.77
N VAL A 276 -31.82 -4.99 -22.90
CA VAL A 276 -33.28 -5.08 -23.26
C VAL A 276 -33.95 -3.70 -23.21
N LEU A 277 -33.67 -2.91 -22.15
CA LEU A 277 -34.37 -1.65 -21.93
C LEU A 277 -33.75 -0.47 -22.69
N THR A 278 -32.42 -0.47 -22.86
CA THR A 278 -31.65 0.61 -23.51
C THR A 278 -30.47 0.03 -24.29
N PRO A 279 -30.72 -0.64 -25.43
CA PRO A 279 -29.71 -1.35 -26.22
C PRO A 279 -28.57 -0.42 -26.69
N GLU A 280 -28.88 0.85 -26.99
CA GLU A 280 -27.86 1.83 -27.41
C GLU A 280 -26.87 2.14 -26.28
N VAL A 281 -27.36 2.27 -25.04
CA VAL A 281 -26.54 2.47 -23.85
C VAL A 281 -25.69 1.23 -23.60
N ALA A 282 -26.28 0.04 -23.67
CA ALA A 282 -25.52 -1.21 -23.51
C ALA A 282 -24.40 -1.35 -24.56
N ALA A 283 -24.70 -1.04 -25.85
CA ALA A 283 -23.72 -1.04 -26.91
C ALA A 283 -22.60 -0.01 -26.66
N GLY A 284 -22.96 1.21 -26.25
CA GLY A 284 -22.00 2.26 -25.89
C GLY A 284 -21.07 1.85 -24.78
N LEU A 285 -21.60 1.18 -23.70
CA LEU A 285 -20.79 0.65 -22.61
C LEU A 285 -19.82 -0.44 -23.06
N VAL A 286 -20.27 -1.36 -23.92
CA VAL A 286 -19.40 -2.41 -24.49
C VAL A 286 -18.28 -1.79 -25.33
N VAL A 287 -18.61 -0.81 -26.18
CA VAL A 287 -17.59 -0.10 -26.99
C VAL A 287 -16.60 0.62 -26.09
N ALA A 288 -17.06 1.39 -25.10
CA ALA A 288 -16.19 2.08 -24.16
C ALA A 288 -15.28 1.10 -23.39
N TYR A 289 -15.81 -0.05 -22.97
CA TYR A 289 -15.01 -1.11 -22.34
C TYR A 289 -13.96 -1.69 -23.31
N LEU A 290 -14.33 -1.95 -24.56
CA LEU A 290 -13.43 -2.53 -25.55
C LEU A 290 -12.30 -1.57 -25.97
N THR A 291 -12.59 -0.29 -26.05
CA THR A 291 -11.64 0.74 -26.49
C THR A 291 -10.74 1.24 -25.37
N ASP A 292 -11.31 1.52 -24.21
CA ASP A 292 -10.60 2.21 -23.14
C ASP A 292 -10.64 1.49 -21.76
N GLY A 293 -11.57 0.56 -21.54
CA GLY A 293 -11.72 -0.16 -20.28
C GLY A 293 -10.77 -1.36 -20.08
N ARG A 294 -10.07 -1.79 -21.14
CA ARG A 294 -9.19 -2.96 -21.11
C ARG A 294 -7.79 -2.61 -20.60
N PHE A 295 -7.64 -2.58 -19.30
CA PHE A 295 -6.31 -2.59 -18.69
C PHE A 295 -6.17 -3.86 -17.84
N LYS A 296 -5.06 -4.55 -17.97
CA LYS A 296 -4.76 -5.74 -17.18
C LYS A 296 -3.50 -5.49 -16.36
N ALA A 297 -3.48 -6.02 -15.16
CA ALA A 297 -2.27 -6.06 -14.37
C ALA A 297 -1.13 -6.72 -15.17
N PRO A 298 0.11 -6.19 -15.08
CA PRO A 298 1.26 -6.71 -15.79
C PRO A 298 1.48 -8.20 -15.47
N LYS A 299 1.67 -9.01 -16.51
CA LYS A 299 1.95 -10.45 -16.32
C LYS A 299 3.42 -10.73 -16.04
N ASP A 300 4.26 -9.80 -16.40
CA ASP A 300 5.71 -9.79 -16.31
C ASP A 300 6.22 -9.00 -15.09
N ALA A 301 5.31 -8.58 -14.22
CA ALA A 301 5.66 -7.91 -12.96
C ALA A 301 6.58 -8.79 -12.11
N THR A 302 7.65 -8.20 -11.60
CA THR A 302 8.58 -8.89 -10.69
C THR A 302 7.84 -9.28 -9.41
N VAL A 303 7.98 -10.54 -8.99
CA VAL A 303 7.38 -10.99 -7.73
C VAL A 303 8.29 -10.59 -6.59
N GLU A 304 7.78 -9.81 -5.65
CA GLU A 304 8.52 -9.30 -4.49
C GLU A 304 7.71 -9.57 -3.21
N ILE A 305 8.41 -9.86 -2.11
CA ILE A 305 7.79 -9.92 -0.78
C ILE A 305 7.73 -8.52 -0.20
N VAL A 306 8.86 -7.81 -0.28
CA VAL A 306 8.94 -6.37 0.06
C VAL A 306 9.57 -5.67 -1.14
N PRO A 307 8.99 -4.57 -1.64
CA PRO A 307 9.54 -3.80 -2.74
C PRO A 307 10.98 -3.39 -2.50
N GLY A 308 11.86 -3.64 -3.48
CA GLY A 308 13.28 -3.34 -3.41
C GLY A 308 14.15 -4.47 -2.82
N GLU A 309 13.57 -5.49 -2.21
CA GLU A 309 14.26 -6.74 -1.86
C GLU A 309 14.00 -7.77 -2.96
N ALA A 310 14.93 -7.90 -3.90
CA ALA A 310 14.84 -8.94 -4.91
C ALA A 310 14.80 -10.30 -4.22
N VAL A 311 13.71 -11.04 -4.40
CA VAL A 311 13.65 -12.45 -4.04
C VAL A 311 14.69 -13.15 -4.91
N THR A 312 15.84 -13.47 -4.33
CA THR A 312 16.76 -14.42 -4.95
C THR A 312 15.94 -15.71 -5.06
N LYS A 313 15.42 -16.01 -6.25
CA LYS A 313 14.78 -17.27 -6.57
C LYS A 313 15.83 -18.36 -6.34
N THR A 314 15.86 -18.92 -5.14
CA THR A 314 16.33 -20.29 -4.98
C THR A 314 15.30 -21.14 -5.69
N ALA A 315 15.63 -21.55 -6.91
CA ALA A 315 14.84 -22.42 -7.75
C ALA A 315 14.88 -23.85 -7.18
N ASP A 316 14.34 -24.06 -5.98
CA ASP A 316 14.17 -25.38 -5.37
C ASP A 316 12.99 -25.35 -4.39
N ALA A 317 11.78 -25.27 -4.93
CA ALA A 317 10.60 -25.72 -4.21
C ALA A 317 9.47 -26.04 -5.22
N ILE A 318 9.64 -27.13 -5.94
CA ILE A 318 8.50 -27.88 -6.49
C ILE A 318 7.92 -28.67 -5.32
N PRO A 319 6.65 -28.50 -4.92
CA PRO A 319 6.07 -29.31 -3.87
C PRO A 319 5.70 -30.68 -4.44
N GLY A 320 6.42 -31.68 -4.03
CA GLY A 320 6.06 -33.05 -4.34
C GLY A 320 7.20 -34.03 -4.22
N THR A 321 7.73 -34.26 -3.05
CA THR A 321 8.18 -35.59 -2.58
C THR A 321 8.65 -35.46 -1.12
N VAL A 322 7.92 -36.07 -0.21
CA VAL A 322 8.30 -36.25 1.19
C VAL A 322 9.23 -37.43 1.27
N PRO A 323 10.44 -37.31 1.84
CA PRO A 323 11.08 -38.43 2.50
C PRO A 323 10.90 -38.29 4.02
N ALA A 324 10.46 -39.40 4.60
CA ALA A 324 10.23 -39.53 6.03
C ALA A 324 11.52 -39.49 6.83
N THR A 325 11.49 -38.72 7.92
CA THR A 325 11.97 -38.86 9.31
C THR A 325 13.38 -39.41 9.60
N PRO A 326 14.06 -38.96 10.66
CA PRO A 326 13.71 -39.43 12.00
C PRO A 326 13.64 -38.33 13.09
N GLU A 327 12.76 -38.63 14.01
CA GLU A 327 12.52 -37.99 15.31
C GLU A 327 13.80 -37.83 16.14
N THR A 328 14.04 -36.59 16.63
CA THR A 328 14.96 -36.33 17.75
C THR A 328 14.31 -35.38 18.73
N GLN A 329 14.18 -35.82 19.96
CA GLN A 329 13.58 -35.10 21.09
C GLN A 329 14.28 -33.77 21.40
N PRO A 330 13.53 -32.74 21.84
CA PRO A 330 14.12 -31.48 22.29
C PRO A 330 14.62 -31.56 23.74
N ALA A 331 15.80 -30.99 23.97
CA ALA A 331 16.37 -30.75 25.29
C ALA A 331 15.74 -29.51 25.95
N PRO A 332 15.72 -29.41 27.30
CA PRO A 332 15.03 -28.36 28.02
C PRO A 332 15.83 -27.05 28.00
N VAL A 333 15.14 -25.95 27.67
CA VAL A 333 15.70 -24.59 27.72
C VAL A 333 15.50 -24.03 29.12
N THR A 334 16.58 -23.79 29.84
CA THR A 334 16.63 -23.01 31.06
C THR A 334 16.63 -21.52 30.71
N GLY A 335 15.59 -20.80 31.15
CA GLY A 335 15.46 -19.36 30.93
C GLY A 335 16.35 -18.55 31.87
N THR A 336 16.90 -17.45 31.33
CA THR A 336 17.42 -16.33 32.14
C THR A 336 16.74 -15.05 31.63
N PRO A 337 16.20 -14.18 32.49
CA PRO A 337 15.52 -12.99 32.05
C PRO A 337 16.50 -11.90 31.60
N SER A 338 16.31 -11.39 30.43
CA SER A 338 17.06 -10.25 29.89
C SER A 338 16.43 -8.92 30.27
N ALA A 339 17.30 -7.96 30.45
CA ALA A 339 17.12 -6.67 31.06
C ALA A 339 16.11 -5.75 30.37
N ALA A 340 15.45 -4.94 31.20
CA ALA A 340 14.57 -3.84 30.82
C ALA A 340 15.29 -2.73 30.05
N PHE A 341 14.66 -2.25 28.98
CA PHE A 341 15.03 -1.00 28.31
C PHE A 341 14.54 0.21 29.14
N PRO A 342 15.35 1.25 29.34
CA PRO A 342 14.91 2.50 29.96
C PRO A 342 14.42 3.47 28.87
N GLY A 343 13.26 4.09 29.07
CA GLY A 343 12.84 5.26 28.33
C GLY A 343 11.39 5.30 27.89
N SER A 344 10.45 5.30 28.85
CA SER A 344 9.10 5.79 28.59
C SER A 344 9.09 7.31 28.63
N PRO A 345 8.58 8.03 27.62
CA PRO A 345 8.28 9.45 27.75
C PRO A 345 7.03 9.66 28.62
N GLU A 346 7.19 10.52 29.56
CA GLU A 346 6.23 11.04 30.53
C GLU A 346 4.93 11.51 29.86
N ALA A 347 3.81 10.99 30.30
CA ALA A 347 2.47 11.39 29.87
C ALA A 347 2.26 12.87 30.12
N ARG A 348 2.14 13.69 29.09
CA ARG A 348 1.72 15.09 29.19
C ARG A 348 0.27 15.15 29.67
N ARG A 349 0.05 15.80 30.80
CA ARG A 349 -1.28 16.14 31.32
C ARG A 349 -2.04 16.99 30.29
N PRO A 350 -3.34 16.77 30.11
CA PRO A 350 -4.16 17.67 29.28
C PRO A 350 -4.26 19.05 29.93
N LEU A 351 -4.15 20.08 29.09
CA LEU A 351 -4.36 21.46 29.47
C LEU A 351 -5.84 21.72 29.81
N PRO A 352 -6.15 22.56 30.80
CA PRO A 352 -7.53 22.87 31.17
C PRO A 352 -8.25 23.67 30.08
N VAL A 353 -9.47 23.26 29.77
CA VAL A 353 -10.40 23.95 28.87
C VAL A 353 -10.80 25.30 29.49
N PRO A 354 -10.74 26.43 28.77
CA PRO A 354 -11.26 27.69 29.27
C PRO A 354 -12.80 27.66 29.35
N ALA A 355 -13.32 28.13 30.48
CA ALA A 355 -14.76 28.26 30.73
C ALA A 355 -15.37 29.33 29.79
N THR A 356 -16.51 29.00 29.20
CA THR A 356 -17.36 29.87 28.42
C THR A 356 -17.99 30.92 29.34
N PRO A 357 -17.99 32.23 29.02
CA PRO A 357 -18.75 33.22 29.78
C PRO A 357 -20.24 33.11 29.46
N GLN A 358 -21.06 33.27 30.51
CA GLN A 358 -22.51 33.39 30.46
C GLN A 358 -22.97 34.65 29.72
#